data_cf12511f43bfb5a40d1c11490cbb0976
#
_entry.id   cf12511f43bfb5a40d1c11490cbb0976
#
_cell.length_a   1.000
_cell.length_b   1.000
_cell.length_c   1.000
_cell.angle_alpha   90.00
_cell.angle_beta   90.00
_cell.angle_gamma   90.00
#
_symmetry.space_group_name_H-M   'P 1'
#
loop_
_entity.id
_entity.type
_entity.pdbx_description
1 polymer ?
#
loop_
_entity_poly.entity_id
_entity_poly.type
_entity_poly.pdbx_seq_one_letter_code
_entity_poly.pdbx_strand_id
1 'polypeptide(L)'
;MKGRIHSLESFGTVDGPGIRYVVFFQGCPMRCLYCHNPDTWSTEAGTLMESDEILNAIKRNQTFYTSGGITATGGEPLMQIEFLIELFTKAKETGIHTCLDTSGILFNRENPKKLAQFDQLLSVTDLILLDIKHINPDEHKKLTSHSNTNILDFARYLDEKQIPVWIRHVVVPEITYKKNFLIKLGEFL
;
A
#
# COMPACT_ATOMS: atom_id res chain seq x y z
N MET A 1 -3.52 -16.08 11.56
CA MET A 1 -4.64 -15.63 10.67
C MET A 1 -4.23 -15.86 9.22
N LYS A 2 -5.20 -16.08 8.29
CA LYS A 2 -4.89 -16.25 6.86
C LYS A 2 -5.24 -14.99 6.08
N GLY A 3 -4.30 -14.54 5.25
CA GLY A 3 -4.51 -13.49 4.26
C GLY A 3 -4.70 -14.10 2.86
N ARG A 4 -5.47 -13.41 2.03
CA ARG A 4 -5.69 -13.78 0.63
C ARG A 4 -4.66 -13.08 -0.23
N ILE A 5 -3.73 -13.86 -0.78
CA ILE A 5 -2.55 -13.39 -1.51
C ILE A 5 -2.73 -13.72 -2.99
N HIS A 6 -2.48 -12.72 -3.84
CA HIS A 6 -2.48 -12.88 -5.29
C HIS A 6 -1.20 -13.60 -5.74
N SER A 7 -0.05 -13.03 -5.39
CA SER A 7 1.26 -13.56 -5.76
C SER A 7 2.37 -13.07 -4.83
N LEU A 8 3.54 -13.69 -4.96
CA LEU A 8 4.75 -13.36 -4.21
C LEU A 8 5.90 -13.16 -5.20
N GLU A 9 6.70 -12.12 -4.99
CA GLU A 9 7.89 -11.83 -5.80
C GLU A 9 9.13 -11.69 -4.91
N SER A 10 10.19 -12.42 -5.26
CA SER A 10 11.38 -12.53 -4.41
C SER A 10 12.40 -11.41 -4.58
N PHE A 11 12.37 -10.63 -5.66
CA PHE A 11 13.39 -9.65 -6.02
C PHE A 11 12.81 -8.34 -6.54
N GLY A 12 11.80 -7.78 -5.84
CA GLY A 12 11.27 -6.46 -6.15
C GLY A 12 12.33 -5.37 -5.96
N THR A 13 12.53 -4.54 -6.96
CA THR A 13 13.52 -3.45 -6.95
C THR A 13 12.88 -2.06 -7.08
N VAL A 14 11.56 -2.00 -7.26
CA VAL A 14 10.79 -0.76 -7.44
C VAL A 14 9.71 -0.54 -6.38
N ASP A 15 9.62 -1.46 -5.43
CA ASP A 15 8.56 -1.49 -4.42
C ASP A 15 9.05 -1.00 -3.04
N GLY A 16 9.97 -0.05 -3.03
CA GLY A 16 10.60 0.53 -1.85
C GLY A 16 12.13 0.42 -1.89
N PRO A 17 12.83 0.80 -0.81
CA PRO A 17 14.29 0.82 -0.77
C PRO A 17 14.88 -0.59 -0.73
N GLY A 18 15.99 -0.78 -1.43
CA GLY A 18 16.72 -2.04 -1.49
C GLY A 18 16.00 -3.14 -2.27
N ILE A 19 16.43 -4.39 -2.06
CA ILE A 19 15.77 -5.56 -2.63
C ILE A 19 14.65 -6.01 -1.69
N ARG A 20 13.46 -6.22 -2.22
CA ARG A 20 12.27 -6.49 -1.42
C ARG A 20 11.64 -7.84 -1.75
N TYR A 21 11.12 -8.48 -0.71
CA TYR A 21 10.15 -9.55 -0.88
C TYR A 21 8.76 -8.92 -0.99
N VAL A 22 8.15 -9.01 -2.17
CA VAL A 22 6.89 -8.32 -2.46
C VAL A 22 5.73 -9.27 -2.32
N VAL A 23 4.76 -8.91 -1.51
CA VAL A 23 3.52 -9.64 -1.26
C VAL A 23 2.36 -8.90 -1.92
N PHE A 24 1.84 -9.44 -3.00
CA PHE A 24 0.69 -8.89 -3.71
C PHE A 24 -0.60 -9.41 -3.07
N PHE A 25 -1.31 -8.52 -2.40
CA PHE A 25 -2.59 -8.83 -1.77
C PHE A 25 -3.71 -8.94 -2.82
N GLN A 26 -4.63 -9.83 -2.57
CA GLN A 26 -5.84 -9.98 -3.37
C GLN A 26 -6.95 -9.09 -2.81
N GLY A 27 -7.75 -8.51 -3.71
CA GLY A 27 -8.83 -7.60 -3.42
C GLY A 27 -8.45 -6.12 -3.57
N CYS A 28 -9.23 -5.37 -4.35
CA CYS A 28 -9.10 -3.92 -4.48
C CYS A 28 -10.49 -3.28 -4.68
N PRO A 29 -10.86 -2.22 -3.92
CA PRO A 29 -12.13 -1.55 -4.13
C PRO A 29 -12.11 -0.61 -5.34
N MET A 30 -10.92 -0.16 -5.74
CA MET A 30 -10.75 0.81 -6.83
C MET A 30 -10.83 0.15 -8.22
N ARG A 31 -11.18 0.96 -9.23
CA ARG A 31 -11.27 0.55 -10.65
C ARG A 31 -10.49 1.53 -11.52
N CYS A 32 -9.18 1.61 -11.24
CA CYS A 32 -8.29 2.54 -11.94
C CYS A 32 -8.21 2.20 -13.43
N LEU A 33 -8.42 3.18 -14.30
CA LEU A 33 -8.40 2.98 -15.76
C LEU A 33 -7.05 2.49 -16.30
N TYR A 34 -5.96 2.78 -15.58
CA TYR A 34 -4.60 2.33 -15.93
C TYR A 34 -4.11 1.19 -15.01
N CYS A 35 -5.04 0.46 -14.36
CA CYS A 35 -4.62 -0.66 -13.52
C CYS A 35 -3.91 -1.73 -14.38
N HIS A 36 -2.69 -2.09 -13.97
CA HIS A 36 -1.96 -3.16 -14.64
C HIS A 36 -2.07 -4.52 -13.95
N ASN A 37 -2.78 -4.58 -12.79
CA ASN A 37 -3.09 -5.80 -12.05
C ASN A 37 -4.62 -5.97 -11.83
N PRO A 38 -5.47 -5.95 -12.88
CA PRO A 38 -6.93 -5.99 -12.71
C PRO A 38 -7.44 -7.32 -12.15
N ASP A 39 -6.66 -8.39 -12.24
CA ASP A 39 -6.89 -9.70 -11.65
C ASP A 39 -6.86 -9.67 -10.10
N THR A 40 -6.23 -8.65 -9.49
CA THR A 40 -6.30 -8.43 -8.05
C THR A 40 -7.63 -7.81 -7.57
N TRP A 41 -8.53 -7.42 -8.45
CA TRP A 41 -9.78 -6.76 -8.04
C TRP A 41 -10.75 -7.67 -7.28
N SER A 42 -10.80 -8.95 -7.64
CA SER A 42 -11.66 -9.93 -6.98
C SER A 42 -11.24 -10.14 -5.53
N THR A 43 -12.20 -10.23 -4.63
CA THR A 43 -11.96 -10.57 -3.21
C THR A 43 -11.99 -12.08 -2.96
N GLU A 44 -12.36 -12.87 -3.95
CA GLU A 44 -12.53 -14.33 -3.83
C GLU A 44 -11.38 -15.12 -4.46
N ALA A 45 -10.65 -14.51 -5.40
CA ALA A 45 -9.48 -15.12 -6.06
C ALA A 45 -8.25 -15.15 -5.13
N GLY A 46 -7.12 -15.66 -5.63
CA GLY A 46 -5.87 -15.77 -4.89
C GLY A 46 -5.81 -16.95 -3.92
N THR A 47 -4.69 -17.08 -3.23
CA THR A 47 -4.38 -18.18 -2.30
C THR A 47 -4.46 -17.72 -0.85
N LEU A 48 -5.08 -18.51 0.02
CA LEU A 48 -5.06 -18.25 1.46
C LEU A 48 -3.73 -18.71 2.05
N MET A 49 -2.97 -17.76 2.61
CA MET A 49 -1.66 -17.99 3.19
C MET A 49 -1.60 -17.49 4.64
N GLU A 50 -0.84 -18.19 5.49
CA GLU A 50 -0.52 -17.71 6.83
C GLU A 50 0.69 -16.78 6.79
N SER A 51 0.76 -15.83 7.73
CA SER A 51 1.90 -14.91 7.85
C SER A 51 3.23 -15.64 8.01
N ASP A 52 3.23 -16.77 8.72
CA ASP A 52 4.44 -17.59 8.93
C ASP A 52 4.92 -18.26 7.65
N GLU A 53 4.04 -18.65 6.73
CA GLU A 53 4.42 -19.18 5.41
C GLU A 53 5.19 -18.14 4.59
N ILE A 54 4.71 -16.90 4.59
CA ILE A 54 5.35 -15.77 3.90
C ILE A 54 6.71 -15.46 4.53
N LEU A 55 6.78 -15.35 5.86
CA LEU A 55 8.02 -15.04 6.57
C LEU A 55 9.06 -16.15 6.45
N ASN A 56 8.65 -17.42 6.40
CA ASN A 56 9.55 -18.53 6.17
C ASN A 56 10.15 -18.51 4.74
N ALA A 57 9.39 -18.02 3.75
CA ALA A 57 9.92 -17.80 2.40
C ALA A 57 10.98 -16.69 2.36
N ILE A 58 10.78 -15.60 3.11
CA ILE A 58 11.75 -14.51 3.25
C ILE A 58 13.02 -15.01 3.95
N LYS A 59 12.89 -15.72 5.08
CA LYS A 59 14.02 -16.23 5.86
C LYS A 59 14.97 -17.13 5.06
N ARG A 60 14.46 -17.92 4.11
CA ARG A 60 15.28 -18.75 3.23
C ARG A 60 16.25 -17.96 2.37
N ASN A 61 15.95 -16.70 2.10
CA ASN A 61 16.72 -15.82 1.23
C ASN A 61 17.11 -14.51 1.93
N GLN A 62 17.21 -14.50 3.26
CA GLN A 62 17.35 -13.30 4.10
C GLN A 62 18.59 -12.45 3.72
N THR A 63 19.64 -13.06 3.25
CA THR A 63 20.87 -12.37 2.82
C THR A 63 20.63 -11.38 1.67
N PHE A 64 19.61 -11.58 0.85
CA PHE A 64 19.28 -10.67 -0.25
C PHE A 64 18.49 -9.44 0.22
N TYR A 65 17.86 -9.50 1.41
CA TYR A 65 16.99 -8.45 1.92
C TYR A 65 17.63 -7.57 3.00
N THR A 66 18.96 -7.64 3.19
CA THR A 66 19.67 -6.89 4.25
C THR A 66 19.55 -5.37 4.12
N SER A 67 19.44 -4.84 2.91
CA SER A 67 19.19 -3.41 2.63
C SER A 67 17.75 -3.10 2.20
N GLY A 68 16.89 -4.10 2.24
CA GLY A 68 15.49 -4.03 1.81
C GLY A 68 14.55 -4.54 2.88
N GLY A 69 13.67 -5.48 2.54
CA GLY A 69 12.72 -6.07 3.48
C GLY A 69 11.48 -6.64 2.81
N ILE A 70 10.32 -6.53 3.47
CA ILE A 70 9.03 -6.93 2.92
C ILE A 70 8.25 -5.72 2.43
N THR A 71 7.55 -5.85 1.30
CA THR A 71 6.54 -4.87 0.84
C THR A 71 5.20 -5.55 0.66
N ALA A 72 4.17 -4.99 1.27
CA ALA A 72 2.78 -5.35 1.00
C ALA A 72 2.22 -4.40 -0.05
N THR A 73 1.73 -4.94 -1.15
CA THR A 73 1.17 -4.23 -2.32
C THR A 73 0.09 -5.07 -3.00
N GLY A 74 -0.17 -4.88 -4.29
CA GLY A 74 -1.02 -5.72 -5.13
C GLY A 74 -2.35 -5.08 -5.49
N GLY A 75 -3.45 -5.56 -4.93
CA GLY A 75 -4.73 -4.88 -4.96
C GLY A 75 -4.71 -3.68 -4.01
N GLU A 76 -5.36 -3.80 -2.86
CA GLU A 76 -5.28 -2.82 -1.77
C GLU A 76 -5.06 -3.58 -0.46
N PRO A 77 -3.84 -3.59 0.11
CA PRO A 77 -3.52 -4.35 1.32
C PRO A 77 -4.38 -3.98 2.53
N LEU A 78 -4.83 -2.73 2.61
CA LEU A 78 -5.69 -2.24 3.70
C LEU A 78 -7.07 -2.92 3.75
N MET A 79 -7.49 -3.63 2.70
CA MET A 79 -8.69 -4.48 2.74
C MET A 79 -8.53 -5.65 3.72
N GLN A 80 -7.30 -6.03 4.01
CA GLN A 80 -6.94 -7.12 4.91
C GLN A 80 -6.06 -6.61 6.06
N ILE A 81 -6.42 -5.46 6.63
CA ILE A 81 -5.60 -4.72 7.60
C ILE A 81 -5.19 -5.57 8.82
N GLU A 82 -6.07 -6.44 9.31
CA GLU A 82 -5.77 -7.31 10.48
C GLU A 82 -4.67 -8.32 10.14
N PHE A 83 -4.73 -8.93 8.96
CA PHE A 83 -3.67 -9.83 8.49
C PHE A 83 -2.36 -9.08 8.23
N LEU A 84 -2.45 -7.87 7.65
CA LEU A 84 -1.30 -7.02 7.38
C LEU A 84 -0.58 -6.62 8.67
N ILE A 85 -1.33 -6.27 9.72
CA ILE A 85 -0.79 -5.98 11.06
C ILE A 85 -0.05 -7.21 11.62
N GLU A 86 -0.65 -8.40 11.55
CA GLU A 86 0.00 -9.65 12.01
C GLU A 86 1.31 -9.91 11.24
N LEU A 87 1.27 -9.78 9.91
CA LEU A 87 2.43 -10.01 9.05
C LEU A 87 3.58 -9.04 9.37
N PHE A 88 3.27 -7.75 9.49
CA PHE A 88 4.27 -6.72 9.76
C PHE A 88 4.79 -6.78 11.20
N THR A 89 3.96 -7.10 12.19
CA THR A 89 4.39 -7.31 13.56
C THR A 89 5.46 -8.42 13.62
N LYS A 90 5.16 -9.58 13.05
CA LYS A 90 6.11 -10.70 13.00
C LYS A 90 7.37 -10.39 12.18
N ALA A 91 7.24 -9.62 11.10
CA ALA A 91 8.40 -9.15 10.33
C ALA A 91 9.33 -8.27 11.19
N LYS A 92 8.77 -7.31 11.91
CA LYS A 92 9.51 -6.41 12.82
C LYS A 92 10.19 -7.18 13.94
N GLU A 93 9.56 -8.19 14.55
CA GLU A 93 10.16 -9.06 15.57
C GLU A 93 11.42 -9.77 15.08
N THR A 94 11.55 -9.97 13.77
CA THR A 94 12.73 -10.58 13.15
C THR A 94 13.70 -9.56 12.51
N GLY A 95 13.48 -8.26 12.76
CA GLY A 95 14.31 -7.17 12.22
C GLY A 95 14.15 -6.90 10.72
N ILE A 96 13.07 -7.38 10.10
CA ILE A 96 12.77 -7.14 8.70
C ILE A 96 12.08 -5.77 8.56
N HIS A 97 12.63 -4.91 7.68
CA HIS A 97 12.04 -3.62 7.34
C HIS A 97 10.71 -3.81 6.59
N THR A 98 9.67 -3.10 7.02
CA THR A 98 8.31 -3.20 6.50
C THR A 98 7.94 -1.98 5.63
N CYS A 99 7.36 -2.24 4.47
CA CYS A 99 6.90 -1.21 3.55
C CYS A 99 5.46 -1.50 3.12
N LEU A 100 4.59 -0.51 3.24
CA LEU A 100 3.21 -0.59 2.77
C LEU A 100 3.05 0.26 1.50
N ASP A 101 2.67 -0.37 0.40
CA ASP A 101 2.27 0.27 -0.83
C ASP A 101 0.74 0.28 -0.92
N THR A 102 0.14 1.44 -0.87
CA THR A 102 -1.31 1.61 -0.75
C THR A 102 -1.82 2.89 -1.41
N SER A 103 -3.07 2.90 -1.79
CA SER A 103 -3.78 4.12 -2.13
C SER A 103 -4.30 4.89 -0.90
N GLY A 104 -4.40 4.24 0.26
CA GLY A 104 -5.00 4.83 1.46
C GLY A 104 -6.52 5.00 1.40
N ILE A 105 -7.19 4.47 0.38
CA ILE A 105 -8.63 4.71 0.12
C ILE A 105 -9.54 4.27 1.28
N LEU A 106 -9.09 3.31 2.08
CA LEU A 106 -9.85 2.75 3.20
C LEU A 106 -9.66 3.51 4.52
N PHE A 107 -8.77 4.51 4.54
CA PHE A 107 -8.58 5.35 5.73
C PHE A 107 -9.87 6.09 6.07
N ASN A 108 -10.17 6.15 7.35
CA ASN A 108 -11.33 6.90 7.86
C ASN A 108 -11.05 7.34 9.29
N ARG A 109 -10.70 8.61 9.45
CA ARG A 109 -10.39 9.26 10.73
C ARG A 109 -11.59 9.33 11.67
N GLU A 110 -12.81 9.41 11.11
CA GLU A 110 -14.04 9.57 11.88
C GLU A 110 -14.50 8.26 12.52
N ASN A 111 -13.95 7.12 12.10
CA ASN A 111 -14.30 5.83 12.70
C ASN A 111 -13.22 5.42 13.72
N PRO A 112 -13.49 5.50 15.04
CA PRO A 112 -12.49 5.22 16.08
C PRO A 112 -11.90 3.81 16.01
N LYS A 113 -12.70 2.81 15.63
CA LYS A 113 -12.22 1.42 15.49
C LYS A 113 -11.24 1.30 14.34
N LYS A 114 -11.56 1.90 13.19
CA LYS A 114 -10.65 1.91 12.04
C LYS A 114 -9.38 2.69 12.37
N LEU A 115 -9.52 3.87 12.97
CA LEU A 115 -8.37 4.69 13.33
C LEU A 115 -7.40 3.93 14.24
N ALA A 116 -7.90 3.20 15.25
CA ALA A 116 -7.07 2.37 16.12
C ALA A 116 -6.34 1.25 15.35
N GLN A 117 -6.97 0.64 14.34
CA GLN A 117 -6.32 -0.34 13.47
C GLN A 117 -5.21 0.31 12.62
N PHE A 118 -5.44 1.52 12.10
CA PHE A 118 -4.41 2.27 11.39
C PHE A 118 -3.25 2.64 12.31
N ASP A 119 -3.50 3.14 13.53
CA ASP A 119 -2.44 3.43 14.50
C ASP A 119 -1.60 2.20 14.82
N GLN A 120 -2.24 1.04 14.99
CA GLN A 120 -1.54 -0.22 15.20
C GLN A 120 -0.70 -0.62 13.97
N LEU A 121 -1.24 -0.49 12.76
CA LEU A 121 -0.49 -0.77 11.53
C LEU A 121 0.71 0.16 11.37
N LEU A 122 0.53 1.46 11.62
CA LEU A 122 1.60 2.45 11.51
C LEU A 122 2.73 2.20 12.50
N SER A 123 2.44 1.67 13.70
CA SER A 123 3.47 1.33 14.70
C SER A 123 4.42 0.19 14.26
N VAL A 124 4.03 -0.59 13.26
CA VAL A 124 4.82 -1.71 12.72
C VAL A 124 5.21 -1.51 11.25
N THR A 125 5.04 -0.29 10.71
CA THR A 125 5.36 0.07 9.32
C THR A 125 6.51 1.09 9.30
N ASP A 126 7.60 0.76 8.58
CA ASP A 126 8.77 1.65 8.49
C ASP A 126 8.66 2.67 7.37
N LEU A 127 7.95 2.35 6.29
CA LEU A 127 7.77 3.21 5.13
C LEU A 127 6.41 2.98 4.48
N ILE A 128 5.78 4.05 4.02
CA ILE A 128 4.59 3.99 3.20
C ILE A 128 4.89 4.54 1.80
N LEU A 129 4.51 3.78 0.77
CA LEU A 129 4.40 4.26 -0.59
C LEU A 129 2.92 4.63 -0.80
N LEU A 130 2.61 5.92 -0.80
CA LEU A 130 1.24 6.39 -0.92
C LEU A 130 0.94 6.86 -2.34
N ASP A 131 0.01 6.18 -3.00
CA ASP A 131 -0.43 6.53 -4.34
C ASP A 131 -1.50 7.63 -4.32
N ILE A 132 -1.13 8.87 -4.66
CA ILE A 132 -2.10 9.93 -4.97
C ILE A 132 -2.37 9.91 -6.48
N LYS A 133 -3.43 9.20 -6.88
CA LYS A 133 -3.70 8.93 -8.30
C LYS A 133 -4.17 10.17 -9.08
N HIS A 134 -4.83 11.12 -8.41
CA HIS A 134 -5.13 12.45 -8.94
C HIS A 134 -5.48 13.42 -7.81
N ILE A 135 -4.99 14.65 -7.86
CA ILE A 135 -5.24 15.66 -6.81
C ILE A 135 -6.67 16.24 -6.88
N ASN A 136 -7.23 16.37 -8.08
CA ASN A 136 -8.61 16.87 -8.26
C ASN A 136 -9.61 15.74 -7.98
N PRO A 137 -10.63 15.95 -7.12
CA PRO A 137 -11.56 14.89 -6.71
C PRO A 137 -12.43 14.35 -7.85
N ASP A 138 -12.87 15.20 -8.78
CA ASP A 138 -13.73 14.78 -9.90
C ASP A 138 -12.95 13.94 -10.90
N GLU A 139 -11.74 14.36 -11.25
CA GLU A 139 -10.85 13.59 -12.12
C GLU A 139 -10.40 12.29 -11.44
N HIS A 140 -10.15 12.31 -10.13
CA HIS A 140 -9.86 11.09 -9.36
C HIS A 140 -11.04 10.12 -9.43
N LYS A 141 -12.26 10.60 -9.26
CA LYS A 141 -13.47 9.76 -9.34
C LYS A 141 -13.67 9.15 -10.74
N LYS A 142 -13.42 9.92 -11.79
CA LYS A 142 -13.45 9.39 -13.19
C LYS A 142 -12.39 8.32 -13.40
N LEU A 143 -11.19 8.52 -12.83
CA LEU A 143 -10.04 7.65 -13.00
C LEU A 143 -10.17 6.34 -12.21
N THR A 144 -10.76 6.37 -11.00
CA THR A 144 -10.68 5.27 -10.02
C THR A 144 -12.03 4.77 -9.53
N SER A 145 -13.12 5.45 -9.91
CA SER A 145 -14.49 5.28 -9.41
C SER A 145 -14.71 5.73 -7.95
N HIS A 146 -13.72 6.34 -7.31
CA HIS A 146 -13.75 6.78 -5.91
C HIS A 146 -13.30 8.24 -5.74
N SER A 147 -13.76 8.92 -4.68
CA SER A 147 -13.21 10.19 -4.23
C SER A 147 -11.80 10.00 -3.67
N ASN A 148 -10.96 11.04 -3.77
CA ASN A 148 -9.63 11.08 -3.16
C ASN A 148 -9.63 11.62 -1.72
N THR A 149 -10.78 11.95 -1.13
CA THR A 149 -10.89 12.60 0.18
C THR A 149 -10.16 11.81 1.27
N ASN A 150 -10.42 10.50 1.37
CA ASN A 150 -9.77 9.63 2.35
C ASN A 150 -8.26 9.50 2.13
N ILE A 151 -7.83 9.50 0.86
CA ILE A 151 -6.42 9.41 0.47
C ILE A 151 -5.66 10.66 0.92
N LEU A 152 -6.21 11.84 0.64
CA LEU A 152 -5.60 13.11 1.04
C LEU A 152 -5.65 13.31 2.57
N ASP A 153 -6.70 12.83 3.22
CA ASP A 153 -6.76 12.84 4.68
C ASP A 153 -5.73 11.88 5.30
N PHE A 154 -5.53 10.71 4.68
CA PHE A 154 -4.48 9.79 5.10
C PHE A 154 -3.08 10.40 4.93
N ALA A 155 -2.81 11.09 3.83
CA ALA A 155 -1.53 11.79 3.65
C ALA A 155 -1.26 12.80 4.78
N ARG A 156 -2.26 13.61 5.16
CA ARG A 156 -2.14 14.54 6.29
C ARG A 156 -1.93 13.80 7.62
N TYR A 157 -2.63 12.70 7.83
CA TYR A 157 -2.50 11.89 9.04
C TYR A 157 -1.09 11.29 9.18
N LEU A 158 -0.50 10.85 8.07
CA LEU A 158 0.89 10.37 8.05
C LEU A 158 1.88 11.47 8.42
N ASP A 159 1.67 12.68 7.93
CA ASP A 159 2.48 13.86 8.29
C ASP A 159 2.31 14.21 9.78
N GLU A 160 1.09 14.29 10.29
CA GLU A 160 0.79 14.51 11.72
C GLU A 160 1.49 13.47 12.64
N LYS A 161 1.60 12.23 12.19
CA LYS A 161 2.24 11.13 12.91
C LYS A 161 3.73 11.02 12.62
N GLN A 162 4.29 11.85 11.74
CA GLN A 162 5.69 11.82 11.31
C GLN A 162 6.12 10.45 10.78
N ILE A 163 5.22 9.77 10.06
CA ILE A 163 5.50 8.47 9.42
C ILE A 163 6.28 8.71 8.12
N PRO A 164 7.38 7.99 7.86
CA PRO A 164 8.09 8.09 6.59
C PRO A 164 7.17 7.70 5.42
N VAL A 165 7.06 8.60 4.44
CA VAL A 165 6.20 8.38 3.26
C VAL A 165 6.92 8.79 1.97
N TRP A 166 6.77 7.96 0.94
CA TRP A 166 7.07 8.32 -0.45
C TRP A 166 5.76 8.48 -1.20
N ILE A 167 5.53 9.67 -1.72
CA ILE A 167 4.35 9.91 -2.57
C ILE A 167 4.64 9.41 -3.97
N ARG A 168 3.71 8.60 -4.49
CA ARG A 168 3.74 8.14 -5.88
C ARG A 168 2.59 8.74 -6.67
N HIS A 169 2.89 9.15 -7.90
CA HIS A 169 1.90 9.65 -8.85
C HIS A 169 2.23 9.13 -10.25
N VAL A 170 1.32 8.34 -10.81
CA VAL A 170 1.50 7.82 -12.17
C VAL A 170 1.15 8.91 -13.17
N VAL A 171 2.13 9.31 -13.98
CA VAL A 171 1.96 10.31 -15.04
C VAL A 171 1.50 9.62 -16.33
N VAL A 172 0.22 9.77 -16.65
CA VAL A 172 -0.39 9.20 -17.84
C VAL A 172 -0.79 10.34 -18.78
N PRO A 173 -0.31 10.36 -20.04
CA PRO A 173 -0.70 11.37 -21.03
C PRO A 173 -2.23 11.48 -21.13
N GLU A 174 -2.71 12.72 -21.26
CA GLU A 174 -4.13 13.08 -21.38
C GLU A 174 -5.01 12.79 -20.14
N ILE A 175 -4.55 11.95 -19.21
CA ILE A 175 -5.30 11.57 -18.00
C ILE A 175 -4.79 12.37 -16.78
N THR A 176 -3.53 12.14 -16.37
CA THR A 176 -2.96 12.76 -15.16
C THR A 176 -1.93 13.85 -15.47
N TYR A 177 -1.49 13.96 -16.75
CA TYR A 177 -0.46 14.88 -17.23
C TYR A 177 -1.03 16.28 -17.54
N LYS A 178 -1.60 16.95 -16.56
CA LYS A 178 -1.98 18.38 -16.71
C LYS A 178 -1.17 19.21 -15.73
N LYS A 179 -0.39 20.16 -16.26
CA LYS A 179 0.55 20.98 -15.48
C LYS A 179 -0.10 21.62 -14.23
N ASN A 180 -1.31 22.16 -14.36
CA ASN A 180 -2.03 22.79 -13.26
C ASN A 180 -2.37 21.79 -12.12
N PHE A 181 -2.62 20.52 -12.43
CA PHE A 181 -2.89 19.51 -11.42
C PHE A 181 -1.60 19.00 -10.77
N LEU A 182 -0.50 18.92 -11.53
CA LEU A 182 0.82 18.57 -10.96
C LEU A 182 1.32 19.67 -10.02
N ILE A 183 1.10 20.97 -10.36
CA ILE A 183 1.39 22.08 -9.47
C ILE A 183 0.57 21.97 -8.17
N LYS A 184 -0.75 21.75 -8.27
CA LYS A 184 -1.62 21.57 -7.10
C LYS A 184 -1.23 20.35 -6.24
N LEU A 185 -0.74 19.30 -6.86
CA LEU A 185 -0.21 18.16 -6.11
C LEU A 185 1.05 18.56 -5.34
N GLY A 186 1.98 19.28 -5.99
CA GLY A 186 3.19 19.79 -5.32
C GLY A 186 2.90 20.82 -4.21
N GLU A 187 1.85 21.64 -4.36
CA GLU A 187 1.40 22.57 -3.30
C GLU A 187 0.74 21.86 -2.11
N PHE A 188 0.20 20.66 -2.34
CA PHE A 188 -0.42 19.83 -1.30
C PHE A 188 0.64 19.10 -0.45
N LEU A 189 1.76 18.71 -1.06
CA LEU A 189 2.87 17.98 -0.43
C LEU A 189 3.81 18.91 0.34
#